data_87f2cd06edb35354f3ecd6fb7f3da483
#
_entry.id   87f2cd06edb35354f3ecd6fb7f3da483
#
_cell.length_a   1.000
_cell.length_b   1.000
_cell.length_c   1.000
_cell.angle_alpha   90.00
_cell.angle_beta   90.00
_cell.angle_gamma   90.00
#
_symmetry.space_group_name_H-M   'P 1'
#
loop_
_entity.id
_entity.type
_entity.pdbx_description
1 polymer ?
#
loop_
_entity_poly.entity_id
_entity_poly.type
_entity_poly.pdbx_seq_one_letter_code
_entity_poly.pdbx_strand_id
1 'polypeptide(L)'
;MIADLDTEQLLATDFCLGSQHDFQLFKVSRTVIACQTRVLADAGYQGLTSLHANSQTPIKKTKFHPLNSEQKTKNRALSKVRILIENIIRKLKIFRILSERYRNRRKRFCLRFNLIAAIYNLELQSAR
;
A
#
# COMPACT_ATOMS: atom_id res chain seq x y z
N MET A 1 -2.92 -2.96 -1.97
CA MET A 1 -1.60 -3.43 -2.44
C MET A 1 -0.63 -3.44 -1.28
N ILE A 2 0.08 -4.54 -1.08
CA ILE A 2 1.12 -4.72 -0.07
C ILE A 2 2.42 -5.05 -0.81
N ALA A 3 3.51 -4.38 -0.46
CA ALA A 3 4.83 -4.61 -1.03
C ALA A 3 5.88 -4.79 0.07
N ASP A 4 6.87 -5.59 -0.22
CA ASP A 4 8.08 -5.71 0.59
C ASP A 4 9.00 -4.53 0.27
N LEU A 5 9.52 -3.87 1.31
CA LEU A 5 10.37 -2.68 1.15
C LEU A 5 11.80 -3.02 0.75
N ASP A 6 12.30 -4.19 1.13
CA ASP A 6 13.67 -4.59 0.85
C ASP A 6 13.81 -5.15 -0.57
N THR A 7 12.82 -5.90 -1.01
CA THR A 7 12.82 -6.52 -2.33
C THR A 7 12.04 -5.73 -3.39
N GLU A 8 11.24 -4.75 -2.99
CA GLU A 8 10.27 -4.03 -3.83
C GLU A 8 9.19 -4.93 -4.46
N GLN A 9 9.12 -6.20 -4.07
CA GLN A 9 8.15 -7.15 -4.61
C GLN A 9 6.74 -6.88 -4.09
N LEU A 10 5.76 -7.10 -4.95
CA LEU A 10 4.36 -7.08 -4.60
C LEU A 10 3.96 -8.42 -3.97
N LEU A 11 3.53 -8.37 -2.71
CA LEU A 11 3.15 -9.54 -1.93
C LEU A 11 1.66 -9.84 -2.01
N ALA A 12 0.82 -8.80 -2.04
CA ALA A 12 -0.62 -8.94 -2.14
C ALA A 12 -1.26 -7.74 -2.85
N THR A 13 -2.29 -8.03 -3.62
CA THR A 13 -3.12 -7.02 -4.29
C THR A 13 -4.58 -7.29 -4.01
N ASP A 14 -5.34 -6.24 -3.82
CA ASP A 14 -6.80 -6.29 -3.76
C ASP A 14 -7.37 -4.95 -4.24
N PHE A 15 -8.65 -4.93 -4.59
CA PHE A 15 -9.30 -3.71 -5.05
C PHE A 15 -10.75 -3.66 -4.58
N CYS A 16 -11.26 -2.46 -4.46
CA CYS A 16 -12.66 -2.19 -4.14
C CYS A 16 -13.23 -1.10 -5.05
N LEU A 17 -14.51 -0.84 -4.92
CA LEU A 17 -15.13 0.32 -5.52
C LEU A 17 -14.54 1.59 -4.90
N GLY A 18 -14.36 2.65 -5.68
CA GLY A 18 -13.73 3.89 -5.24
C GLY A 18 -14.44 4.61 -4.08
N SER A 19 -15.68 4.22 -3.77
CA SER A 19 -16.43 4.68 -2.60
C SER A 19 -16.06 3.98 -1.30
N GLN A 20 -15.34 2.86 -1.35
CA GLN A 20 -14.94 2.09 -0.19
C GLN A 20 -13.54 2.53 0.29
N HIS A 21 -13.40 2.76 1.59
CA HIS A 21 -12.13 3.19 2.18
C HIS A 21 -11.10 2.06 2.18
N ASP A 22 -9.85 2.36 1.83
CA ASP A 22 -8.76 1.36 1.72
C ASP A 22 -8.53 0.55 2.99
N PHE A 23 -8.67 1.17 4.16
CA PHE A 23 -8.55 0.47 5.43
C PHE A 23 -9.68 -0.55 5.64
N GLN A 24 -10.89 -0.25 5.17
CA GLN A 24 -12.00 -1.21 5.20
C GLN A 24 -11.72 -2.39 4.27
N LEU A 25 -11.18 -2.14 3.08
CA LEU A 25 -10.73 -3.19 2.18
C LEU A 25 -9.70 -4.10 2.85
N PHE A 26 -8.71 -3.54 3.52
CA PHE A 26 -7.70 -4.31 4.27
C PHE A 26 -8.32 -5.23 5.32
N LYS A 27 -9.31 -4.73 6.09
CA LYS A 27 -10.03 -5.54 7.09
C LYS A 27 -10.81 -6.70 6.46
N VAL A 28 -11.48 -6.43 5.34
CA VAL A 28 -12.33 -7.43 4.64
C VAL A 28 -11.46 -8.48 3.94
N SER A 29 -10.29 -8.10 3.42
CA SER A 29 -9.37 -9.01 2.71
C SER A 29 -8.82 -10.11 3.62
N ARG A 30 -8.93 -9.96 4.95
CA ARG A 30 -8.39 -10.91 5.95
C ARG A 30 -6.93 -11.30 5.69
N THR A 31 -6.14 -10.38 5.15
CA THR A 31 -4.73 -10.62 4.87
C THR A 31 -3.99 -10.91 6.18
N VAL A 32 -3.39 -12.09 6.28
CA VAL A 32 -2.61 -12.51 7.45
C VAL A 32 -1.18 -12.02 7.29
N ILE A 33 -0.71 -11.26 8.27
CA ILE A 33 0.67 -10.77 8.35
C ILE A 33 1.27 -11.33 9.65
N ALA A 34 2.48 -11.89 9.57
CA ALA A 34 3.15 -12.43 10.75
C ALA A 34 3.39 -11.33 11.80
N CYS A 35 3.13 -11.63 13.07
CA CYS A 35 3.14 -10.64 14.16
C CYS A 35 4.48 -9.89 14.30
N GLN A 36 5.60 -10.54 13.98
CA GLN A 36 6.93 -9.95 13.98
C GLN A 36 7.20 -9.01 12.81
N THR A 37 6.42 -9.09 11.74
CA THR A 37 6.61 -8.26 10.55
C THR A 37 6.25 -6.81 10.85
N ARG A 38 7.16 -5.89 10.55
CA ARG A 38 6.88 -4.45 10.64
C ARG A 38 6.04 -4.00 9.46
N VAL A 39 4.90 -3.40 9.74
CA VAL A 39 3.97 -2.89 8.72
C VAL A 39 3.98 -1.37 8.73
N LEU A 40 4.22 -0.78 7.57
CA LEU A 40 4.12 0.65 7.36
C LEU A 40 2.90 0.96 6.50
N ALA A 41 2.06 1.87 6.93
CA ALA A 41 0.85 2.22 6.21
C ALA A 41 0.64 3.74 6.13
N ASP A 42 -0.19 4.16 5.20
CA ASP A 42 -0.52 5.58 5.00
C ASP A 42 -1.44 6.11 6.12
N ALA A 43 -1.57 7.42 6.16
CA ALA A 43 -2.44 8.14 7.10
C ALA A 43 -3.93 7.73 7.02
N GLY A 44 -4.36 7.07 5.96
CA GLY A 44 -5.69 6.48 5.82
C GLY A 44 -5.94 5.26 6.72
N TYR A 45 -4.87 4.62 7.21
CA TYR A 45 -4.93 3.38 8.01
C TYR A 45 -4.86 3.64 9.53
N GLN A 46 -5.48 4.72 10.00
CA GLN A 46 -5.55 5.01 11.44
C GLN A 46 -6.26 3.87 12.18
N GLY A 47 -5.66 3.40 13.28
CA GLY A 47 -6.16 2.24 14.02
C GLY A 47 -5.61 0.88 13.55
N LEU A 48 -4.68 0.84 12.58
CA LEU A 48 -4.04 -0.40 12.15
C LEU A 48 -3.32 -1.10 13.31
N THR A 49 -2.78 -0.35 14.27
CA THR A 49 -2.12 -0.87 15.47
C THR A 49 -3.01 -1.77 16.33
N SER A 50 -4.33 -1.60 16.29
CA SER A 50 -5.26 -2.49 16.98
C SER A 50 -5.41 -3.86 16.30
N LEU A 51 -5.09 -3.96 15.01
CA LEU A 51 -5.13 -5.20 14.23
C LEU A 51 -3.74 -5.85 14.11
N HIS A 52 -2.69 -5.03 14.08
CA HIS A 52 -1.31 -5.47 13.96
C HIS A 52 -0.42 -4.58 14.82
N ALA A 53 0.01 -5.10 15.99
CA ALA A 53 0.75 -4.31 16.99
C ALA A 53 2.03 -3.68 16.43
N ASN A 54 2.76 -4.40 15.56
CA ASN A 54 4.00 -3.93 14.93
C ASN A 54 3.72 -3.11 13.65
N SER A 55 2.77 -2.16 13.73
CA SER A 55 2.44 -1.27 12.62
C SER A 55 2.72 0.19 12.92
N GLN A 56 3.04 0.96 11.89
CA GLN A 56 3.31 2.38 11.97
C GLN A 56 2.52 3.14 10.90
N THR A 57 1.81 4.18 11.34
CA THR A 57 1.10 5.11 10.47
C THR A 57 1.50 6.54 10.79
N PRO A 58 1.48 7.47 9.84
CA PRO A 58 1.76 8.88 10.10
C PRO A 58 0.74 9.46 11.08
N ILE A 59 1.22 10.27 12.00
CA ILE A 59 0.38 11.00 12.95
C ILE A 59 -0.27 12.17 12.22
N LYS A 60 -1.61 12.24 12.26
CA LYS A 60 -2.36 13.32 11.64
C LYS A 60 -2.30 14.58 12.52
N LYS A 61 -2.01 15.72 11.88
CA LYS A 61 -2.19 17.02 12.52
C LYS A 61 -3.68 17.30 12.66
N THR A 62 -4.11 17.70 13.86
CA THR A 62 -5.46 18.22 14.10
C THR A 62 -5.41 19.71 14.42
N LYS A 63 -6.57 20.40 14.33
CA LYS A 63 -6.66 21.83 14.62
C LYS A 63 -6.23 22.18 16.07
N PHE A 64 -6.51 21.26 17.01
CA PHE A 64 -6.25 21.46 18.44
C PHE A 64 -4.94 20.82 18.93
N HIS A 65 -4.32 19.92 18.15
CA HIS A 65 -3.08 19.22 18.49
C HIS A 65 -2.08 19.35 17.35
N PRO A 66 -1.25 20.40 17.34
CA PRO A 66 -0.16 20.54 16.38
C PRO A 66 0.90 19.47 16.66
N LEU A 67 1.56 18.97 15.58
CA LEU A 67 2.61 17.98 15.71
C LEU A 67 3.83 18.58 16.44
N ASN A 68 4.36 17.85 17.42
CA ASN A 68 5.64 18.17 18.05
C ASN A 68 6.83 17.82 17.13
N SER A 69 8.05 18.19 17.55
CA SER A 69 9.27 17.98 16.78
C SER A 69 9.55 16.50 16.49
N GLU A 70 9.38 15.63 17.50
CA GLU A 70 9.59 14.19 17.34
C GLU A 70 8.58 13.55 16.38
N GLN A 71 7.32 13.95 16.47
CA GLN A 71 6.26 13.46 15.57
C GLN A 71 6.52 13.88 14.12
N LYS A 72 7.00 15.12 13.90
CA LYS A 72 7.42 15.58 12.57
C LYS A 72 8.57 14.75 12.02
N THR A 73 9.56 14.43 12.86
CA THR A 73 10.71 13.61 12.45
C THR A 73 10.27 12.19 12.08
N LYS A 74 9.41 11.57 12.90
CA LYS A 74 8.84 10.25 12.60
C LYS A 74 8.02 10.26 11.31
N ASN A 75 7.16 11.26 11.12
CA ASN A 75 6.38 11.39 9.88
C ASN A 75 7.28 11.60 8.65
N ARG A 76 8.39 12.34 8.79
CA ARG A 76 9.36 12.54 7.70
C ARG A 76 10.07 11.23 7.33
N ALA A 77 10.41 10.40 8.31
CA ALA A 77 10.99 9.07 8.06
C ALA A 77 10.01 8.17 7.29
N LEU A 78 8.73 8.14 7.69
CA LEU A 78 7.69 7.40 6.99
C LEU A 78 7.44 7.93 5.56
N SER A 79 7.56 9.24 5.36
CA SER A 79 7.41 9.83 4.01
C SER A 79 8.48 9.38 3.05
N LYS A 80 9.74 9.16 3.50
CA LYS A 80 10.80 8.61 2.66
C LYS A 80 10.48 7.20 2.16
N VAL A 81 9.92 6.35 3.03
CA VAL A 81 9.50 5.01 2.64
C VAL A 81 8.34 5.05 1.65
N ARG A 82 7.43 6.01 1.79
CA ARG A 82 6.32 6.20 0.86
C ARG A 82 6.79 6.43 -0.59
N ILE A 83 7.92 7.08 -0.79
CA ILE A 83 8.49 7.31 -2.13
C ILE A 83 8.75 5.98 -2.85
N LEU A 84 9.19 4.94 -2.15
CA LEU A 84 9.40 3.60 -2.74
C LEU A 84 8.08 3.03 -3.27
N ILE A 85 7.02 3.11 -2.47
CA ILE A 85 5.69 2.65 -2.88
C ILE A 85 5.16 3.46 -4.07
N GLU A 86 5.38 4.77 -4.08
CA GLU A 86 4.99 5.64 -5.21
C GLU A 86 5.76 5.26 -6.50
N ASN A 87 7.02 4.87 -6.39
CA ASN A 87 7.81 4.39 -7.52
C ASN A 87 7.28 3.05 -8.05
N ILE A 88 6.93 2.11 -7.17
CA ILE A 88 6.28 0.84 -7.56
C ILE A 88 4.97 1.13 -8.29
N ILE A 89 4.11 1.98 -7.74
CA ILE A 89 2.85 2.38 -8.36
C ILE A 89 3.08 3.01 -9.74
N ARG A 90 4.11 3.84 -9.89
CA ARG A 90 4.47 4.46 -11.17
C ARG A 90 4.86 3.41 -12.21
N LYS A 91 5.67 2.42 -11.84
CA LYS A 91 6.03 1.29 -12.73
C LYS A 91 4.80 0.49 -13.15
N LEU A 92 3.89 0.19 -12.23
CA LEU A 92 2.63 -0.50 -12.54
C LEU A 92 1.69 0.31 -13.46
N LYS A 93 1.68 1.63 -13.34
CA LYS A 93 0.85 2.51 -14.18
C LYS A 93 1.30 2.64 -15.64
N ILE A 94 2.45 2.06 -16.02
CA ILE A 94 2.82 1.87 -17.43
C ILE A 94 1.75 1.04 -18.14
N PHE A 95 1.14 0.09 -17.46
CA PHE A 95 0.00 -0.65 -17.98
C PHE A 95 -1.26 0.22 -17.95
N ARG A 96 -1.77 0.58 -19.12
CA ARG A 96 -2.95 1.46 -19.29
C ARG A 96 -4.19 1.01 -18.50
N ILE A 97 -4.34 -0.29 -18.30
CA ILE A 97 -5.43 -0.88 -17.53
C ILE A 97 -5.45 -0.39 -16.05
N LEU A 98 -4.30 0.03 -15.51
CA LEU A 98 -4.17 0.56 -14.15
C LEU A 98 -4.12 2.10 -14.09
N SER A 99 -3.85 2.77 -15.23
CA SER A 99 -3.74 4.24 -15.28
C SER A 99 -4.98 4.92 -15.87
N GLU A 100 -5.75 4.22 -16.70
CA GLU A 100 -6.92 4.77 -17.37
C GLU A 100 -8.23 4.25 -16.74
N ARG A 101 -9.37 4.88 -17.13
CA ARG A 101 -10.70 4.41 -16.73
C ARG A 101 -10.93 3.00 -17.27
N TYR A 102 -11.10 2.04 -16.34
CA TYR A 102 -11.37 0.65 -16.69
C TYR A 102 -12.74 0.49 -17.37
N ARG A 103 -12.75 0.07 -18.62
CA ARG A 103 -13.96 -0.05 -19.46
C ARG A 103 -14.51 -1.47 -19.59
N ASN A 104 -13.76 -2.47 -19.12
CA ASN A 104 -14.14 -3.87 -19.20
C ASN A 104 -14.96 -4.34 -17.99
N ARG A 105 -15.48 -5.58 -18.05
CA ARG A 105 -16.20 -6.17 -16.93
C ARG A 105 -15.33 -6.24 -15.67
N ARG A 106 -15.78 -5.63 -14.59
CA ARG A 106 -15.06 -5.54 -13.29
C ARG A 106 -14.68 -6.89 -12.72
N LYS A 107 -15.47 -7.95 -12.98
CA LYS A 107 -15.24 -9.33 -12.49
C LYS A 107 -13.83 -9.87 -12.81
N ARG A 108 -13.20 -9.42 -13.91
CA ARG A 108 -11.86 -9.87 -14.31
C ARG A 108 -10.74 -8.88 -13.97
N PHE A 109 -11.05 -7.78 -13.30
CA PHE A 109 -10.04 -6.78 -12.98
C PHE A 109 -8.98 -7.31 -12.01
N CYS A 110 -9.41 -8.02 -10.95
CA CYS A 110 -8.49 -8.63 -9.98
C CYS A 110 -7.49 -9.59 -10.64
N LEU A 111 -7.97 -10.47 -11.50
CA LEU A 111 -7.11 -11.40 -12.25
C LEU A 111 -6.05 -10.66 -13.08
N ARG A 112 -6.46 -9.61 -13.79
CA ARG A 112 -5.56 -8.80 -14.63
C ARG A 112 -4.56 -8.03 -13.79
N PHE A 113 -4.98 -7.48 -12.64
CA PHE A 113 -4.07 -6.81 -11.73
C PHE A 113 -3.04 -7.77 -11.14
N ASN A 114 -3.47 -8.98 -10.74
CA ASN A 114 -2.55 -10.00 -10.24
C ASN A 114 -1.54 -10.44 -11.32
N LEU A 115 -1.97 -10.57 -12.58
CA LEU A 115 -1.07 -10.88 -13.69
C LEU A 115 -0.02 -9.77 -13.88
N ILE A 116 -0.42 -8.51 -13.84
CA ILE A 116 0.51 -7.38 -13.93
C ILE A 116 1.49 -7.37 -12.76
N ALA A 117 1.01 -7.63 -11.54
CA ALA A 117 1.86 -7.75 -10.36
C ALA A 117 2.88 -8.89 -10.48
N ALA A 118 2.48 -10.02 -11.04
CA ALA A 118 3.37 -11.15 -11.31
C ALA A 118 4.45 -10.81 -12.35
N ILE A 119 4.08 -10.14 -13.44
CA ILE A 119 5.02 -9.66 -14.46
C ILE A 119 6.02 -8.68 -13.84
N TYR A 120 5.55 -7.72 -13.05
CA TYR A 120 6.40 -6.77 -12.33
C TYR A 120 7.41 -7.48 -11.43
N ASN A 121 6.95 -8.45 -10.63
CA ASN A 121 7.84 -9.22 -9.75
C ASN A 121 8.87 -10.05 -10.54
N LEU A 122 8.49 -10.60 -11.69
CA LEU A 122 9.38 -11.34 -12.58
C LEU A 122 10.47 -10.42 -13.16
N GLU A 123 10.11 -9.23 -13.62
CA GLU A 123 11.06 -8.24 -14.10
C GLU A 123 12.08 -7.84 -13.02
N LEU A 124 11.62 -7.65 -11.76
CA LEU A 124 12.52 -7.37 -10.64
C LEU A 124 13.53 -8.49 -10.39
N GLN A 125 13.10 -9.75 -10.50
CA GLN A 125 13.99 -10.90 -10.33
C GLN A 125 15.01 -11.02 -11.46
N SER A 126 14.61 -10.69 -12.68
CA SER A 126 15.48 -10.74 -13.86
C SER A 126 16.52 -9.61 -13.91
N ALA A 127 16.25 -8.50 -13.23
CA ALA A 127 17.13 -7.33 -13.17
C ALA A 127 18.19 -7.39 -12.05
N ARG A 128 18.11 -8.39 -11.19
CA ARG A 128 19.06 -8.68 -10.10
C ARG A 128 20.08 -9.71 -10.53
#